data_7156f14ba55e9bbc78b67f5546c3f074
#
_entry.id   7156f14ba55e9bbc78b67f5546c3f074
#
_cell.length_a   1.000
_cell.length_b   1.000
_cell.length_c   1.000
_cell.angle_alpha   90.00
_cell.angle_beta   90.00
_cell.angle_gamma   90.00
#
_symmetry.space_group_name_H-M   'P 1'
#
loop_
_entity.id
_entity.type
_entity.pdbx_description
1 polymer ?
#
loop_
_entity_poly.entity_id
_entity_poly.type
_entity_poly.pdbx_seq_one_letter_code
_entity_poly.pdbx_strand_id
1 'polypeptide(L)'
;MSKLLPLLLFACCCGSISAAPHGAAATGQYRNLFREYLGKSDAEIAAKVEGAFQQLFFGDENSQRLFYPVPGDMAYVPDINNNDVRSEGLSYGMMIAVQMNRQSEFNQIWKFAKHYMFYPSGPLRGYFAWHTAFDGRRLSAGPAPDGEEWFVMALFFASHRWGDGEGIFNYRAEAQSLLRTMLHKDDEPDRGSITNMFDRAAKQINFTPHGPGATFTDPSYHLPAFYELWARWADDPADRAFLAEATNVSRELFKKAAHPQTGLMPDYSEFDGSPRQAPWGNHEDFRYDAWRTLSNPALDHAWWAADPWQVEQSNRVLRFLGSHLPDIPDRFKIDGTPVSTDVNTPGLIAMAATAALAADRPLGEPFVQRLWDMPVPSGRLRYYDGLLTMIALLEVSGNFRIYGPQ
;
A
#
# COMPACT_ATOMS: atom_id res chain seq x y z
N MET A 1 53.40 -55.33 26.14
CA MET A 1 52.82 -54.07 26.64
C MET A 1 52.40 -53.23 25.43
N SER A 2 51.17 -53.40 25.03
CA SER A 2 50.61 -52.79 23.80
C SER A 2 49.84 -51.52 24.24
N LYS A 3 50.24 -50.32 23.76
CA LYS A 3 49.56 -49.06 24.03
C LYS A 3 48.49 -48.84 22.99
N LEU A 4 47.22 -48.85 23.42
CA LEU A 4 46.08 -48.39 22.59
C LEU A 4 46.03 -46.84 22.63
N LEU A 5 46.00 -46.24 21.43
CA LEU A 5 45.78 -44.80 21.21
C LEU A 5 44.27 -44.58 21.01
N PRO A 6 43.62 -43.63 21.66
CA PRO A 6 42.20 -43.36 21.36
C PRO A 6 42.06 -42.49 20.11
N LEU A 7 41.21 -42.95 19.19
CA LEU A 7 40.77 -42.23 17.98
C LEU A 7 39.72 -41.20 18.39
N LEU A 8 40.06 -39.92 18.34
CA LEU A 8 39.09 -38.81 18.49
C LEU A 8 38.32 -38.64 17.16
N LEU A 9 37.04 -39.01 17.16
CA LEU A 9 36.13 -38.64 16.10
C LEU A 9 35.76 -37.13 16.25
N PHE A 10 36.20 -36.31 15.32
CA PHE A 10 35.69 -34.97 15.14
C PHE A 10 34.35 -35.09 14.39
N ALA A 11 33.24 -34.85 15.11
CA ALA A 11 31.94 -34.66 14.49
C ALA A 11 31.93 -33.26 13.84
N CYS A 12 32.03 -33.21 12.51
CA CYS A 12 31.84 -32.01 11.71
C CYS A 12 30.34 -31.66 11.72
N CYS A 13 29.92 -30.74 12.59
CA CYS A 13 28.60 -30.12 12.51
C CYS A 13 28.56 -29.25 11.25
N CYS A 14 28.14 -29.81 10.12
CA CYS A 14 27.69 -29.03 8.98
C CYS A 14 26.41 -28.32 9.38
N GLY A 15 26.53 -27.13 9.97
CA GLY A 15 25.41 -26.19 10.07
C GLY A 15 24.96 -25.85 8.66
N SER A 16 23.74 -26.25 8.31
CA SER A 16 23.08 -25.82 7.08
C SER A 16 22.98 -24.29 7.16
N ILE A 17 23.80 -23.59 6.39
CA ILE A 17 23.61 -22.17 6.14
C ILE A 17 22.31 -22.08 5.34
N SER A 18 21.21 -21.78 6.01
CA SER A 18 19.97 -21.45 5.32
C SER A 18 20.27 -20.19 4.49
N ALA A 19 20.13 -20.30 3.17
CA ALA A 19 20.25 -19.15 2.30
C ALA A 19 19.24 -18.09 2.78
N ALA A 20 19.66 -16.82 2.79
CA ALA A 20 18.76 -15.73 3.12
C ALA A 20 17.50 -15.79 2.22
N PRO A 21 16.31 -15.53 2.75
CA PRO A 21 15.11 -15.56 1.94
C PRO A 21 15.21 -14.54 0.80
N HIS A 22 14.78 -14.93 -0.39
CA HIS A 22 14.72 -14.05 -1.56
C HIS A 22 13.25 -13.73 -1.83
N GLY A 23 12.94 -12.42 -2.01
CA GLY A 23 11.59 -11.96 -2.35
C GLY A 23 11.20 -12.26 -3.80
N ALA A 24 9.94 -11.97 -4.12
CA ALA A 24 9.36 -12.22 -5.44
C ALA A 24 10.07 -11.46 -6.57
N ALA A 25 10.65 -10.30 -6.28
CA ALA A 25 11.42 -9.51 -7.25
C ALA A 25 12.64 -10.27 -7.81
N ALA A 26 13.26 -11.13 -6.99
CA ALA A 26 14.40 -11.95 -7.40
C ALA A 26 13.99 -13.32 -7.95
N THR A 27 12.89 -13.89 -7.45
CA THR A 27 12.49 -15.26 -7.72
C THR A 27 11.38 -15.40 -8.77
N GLY A 28 10.61 -14.32 -9.00
CA GLY A 28 9.37 -14.38 -9.79
C GLY A 28 8.25 -15.18 -9.10
N GLN A 29 8.44 -15.63 -7.85
CA GLN A 29 7.48 -16.45 -7.14
C GLN A 29 6.73 -15.63 -6.10
N TYR A 30 5.40 -15.62 -6.19
CA TYR A 30 4.50 -14.94 -5.29
C TYR A 30 3.78 -15.97 -4.42
N ARG A 31 3.85 -15.77 -3.11
CA ARG A 31 3.17 -16.67 -2.16
C ARG A 31 1.66 -16.58 -2.33
N ASN A 32 1.01 -17.73 -2.20
CA ASN A 32 -0.46 -17.81 -2.19
C ASN A 32 -0.90 -18.45 -0.86
N LEU A 33 -1.24 -17.59 0.10
CA LEU A 33 -1.56 -18.04 1.46
C LEU A 33 -2.90 -18.78 1.53
N PHE A 34 -3.84 -18.53 0.63
CA PHE A 34 -5.07 -19.30 0.54
C PHE A 34 -4.79 -20.76 0.18
N ARG A 35 -3.83 -21.00 -0.73
CA ARG A 35 -3.38 -22.35 -1.05
C ARG A 35 -2.53 -22.93 0.07
N GLU A 36 -1.52 -22.16 0.54
CA GLU A 36 -0.52 -22.63 1.50
C GLU A 36 -1.13 -22.93 2.87
N TYR A 37 -2.03 -22.08 3.35
CA TYR A 37 -2.60 -22.18 4.71
C TYR A 37 -3.93 -22.92 4.72
N LEU A 38 -4.80 -22.65 3.77
CA LEU A 38 -6.18 -23.12 3.78
C LEU A 38 -6.44 -24.29 2.81
N GLY A 39 -5.44 -24.67 2.00
CA GLY A 39 -5.59 -25.76 1.03
C GLY A 39 -6.58 -25.47 -0.11
N LYS A 40 -6.88 -24.19 -0.36
CA LYS A 40 -7.80 -23.81 -1.44
C LYS A 40 -7.22 -24.12 -2.81
N SER A 41 -8.06 -24.61 -3.71
CA SER A 41 -7.69 -24.83 -5.11
C SER A 41 -7.56 -23.51 -5.88
N ASP A 42 -6.81 -23.56 -6.99
CA ASP A 42 -6.65 -22.39 -7.87
C ASP A 42 -7.98 -21.88 -8.43
N ALA A 43 -8.92 -22.80 -8.70
CA ALA A 43 -10.25 -22.44 -9.17
C ALA A 43 -11.07 -21.67 -8.12
N GLU A 44 -11.05 -22.13 -6.86
CA GLU A 44 -11.72 -21.43 -5.75
C GLU A 44 -11.11 -20.05 -5.53
N ILE A 45 -9.77 -19.94 -5.55
CA ILE A 45 -9.06 -18.68 -5.35
C ILE A 45 -9.38 -17.70 -6.49
N ALA A 46 -9.32 -18.17 -7.74
CA ALA A 46 -9.67 -17.35 -8.90
C ALA A 46 -11.12 -16.86 -8.83
N ALA A 47 -12.06 -17.74 -8.45
CA ALA A 47 -13.46 -17.39 -8.28
C ALA A 47 -13.69 -16.37 -7.17
N LYS A 48 -12.97 -16.47 -6.03
CA LYS A 48 -13.06 -15.50 -4.92
C LYS A 48 -12.55 -14.12 -5.36
N VAL A 49 -11.37 -14.05 -5.99
CA VAL A 49 -10.76 -12.80 -6.45
C VAL A 49 -11.60 -12.15 -7.57
N GLU A 50 -11.99 -12.92 -8.58
CA GLU A 50 -12.84 -12.41 -9.67
C GLU A 50 -14.22 -12.00 -9.16
N GLY A 51 -14.82 -12.79 -8.26
CA GLY A 51 -16.13 -12.46 -7.67
C GLY A 51 -16.10 -11.14 -6.90
N ALA A 52 -15.01 -10.88 -6.13
CA ALA A 52 -14.83 -9.61 -5.43
C ALA A 52 -14.66 -8.44 -6.42
N PHE A 53 -13.86 -8.62 -7.46
CA PHE A 53 -13.70 -7.63 -8.51
C PHE A 53 -15.04 -7.33 -9.20
N GLN A 54 -15.79 -8.35 -9.59
CA GLN A 54 -17.09 -8.19 -10.24
C GLN A 54 -18.09 -7.45 -9.35
N GLN A 55 -18.14 -7.77 -8.05
CA GLN A 55 -18.99 -7.05 -7.12
C GLN A 55 -18.63 -5.57 -7.00
N LEU A 56 -17.33 -5.26 -6.80
CA LEU A 56 -16.88 -3.88 -6.57
C LEU A 56 -16.90 -3.03 -7.84
N PHE A 57 -16.70 -3.61 -9.02
CA PHE A 57 -16.67 -2.84 -10.26
C PHE A 57 -18.00 -2.86 -11.01
N PHE A 58 -18.79 -3.94 -10.92
CA PHE A 58 -19.98 -4.13 -11.76
C PHE A 58 -21.21 -4.60 -10.97
N GLY A 59 -21.13 -4.71 -9.65
CA GLY A 59 -22.23 -5.12 -8.81
C GLY A 59 -23.37 -4.09 -8.73
N ASP A 60 -24.29 -4.31 -7.80
CA ASP A 60 -25.43 -3.41 -7.58
C ASP A 60 -24.95 -1.98 -7.30
N GLU A 61 -25.52 -1.04 -8.03
CA GLU A 61 -25.10 0.37 -8.01
C GLU A 61 -25.26 1.02 -6.64
N ASN A 62 -26.31 0.68 -5.92
CA ASN A 62 -26.65 1.33 -4.67
C ASN A 62 -25.91 0.75 -3.47
N SER A 63 -25.55 -0.54 -3.53
CA SER A 63 -25.06 -1.28 -2.37
C SER A 63 -23.67 -1.89 -2.51
N GLN A 64 -23.15 -2.09 -3.75
CA GLN A 64 -21.93 -2.88 -3.98
C GLN A 64 -20.85 -2.14 -4.77
N ARG A 65 -21.26 -1.45 -5.85
CA ARG A 65 -20.36 -0.92 -6.87
C ARG A 65 -19.53 0.28 -6.37
N LEU A 66 -18.26 0.33 -6.79
CA LEU A 66 -17.33 1.45 -6.63
C LEU A 66 -16.81 2.00 -7.97
N PHE A 67 -17.15 1.40 -9.10
CA PHE A 67 -16.76 1.87 -10.42
C PHE A 67 -17.96 2.50 -11.11
N TYR A 68 -17.93 3.83 -11.29
CA TYR A 68 -19.05 4.60 -11.84
C TYR A 68 -18.67 5.26 -13.16
N PRO A 69 -19.09 4.69 -14.30
CA PRO A 69 -18.88 5.31 -15.61
C PRO A 69 -19.60 6.64 -15.75
N VAL A 70 -18.93 7.60 -16.40
CA VAL A 70 -19.49 8.94 -16.71
C VAL A 70 -19.21 9.30 -18.16
N PRO A 71 -19.91 10.32 -18.72
CA PRO A 71 -19.71 10.75 -20.11
C PRO A 71 -18.23 11.05 -20.42
N GLY A 72 -17.85 10.80 -21.67
CA GLY A 72 -16.48 11.04 -22.13
C GLY A 72 -15.55 9.85 -21.94
N ASP A 73 -16.09 8.64 -21.78
CA ASP A 73 -15.33 7.41 -21.55
C ASP A 73 -14.41 7.54 -20.32
N MET A 74 -14.99 8.01 -19.21
CA MET A 74 -14.36 8.19 -17.91
C MET A 74 -15.11 7.38 -16.86
N ALA A 75 -14.47 7.11 -15.74
CA ALA A 75 -15.12 6.54 -14.55
C ALA A 75 -14.46 7.04 -13.27
N TYR A 76 -15.24 7.10 -12.19
CA TYR A 76 -14.69 7.43 -10.87
C TYR A 76 -14.98 6.35 -9.84
N VAL A 77 -14.22 6.41 -8.75
CA VAL A 77 -14.36 5.55 -7.56
C VAL A 77 -14.79 6.45 -6.40
N PRO A 78 -16.06 6.41 -5.97
CA PRO A 78 -16.58 7.32 -4.95
C PRO A 78 -16.29 6.84 -3.53
N ASP A 79 -15.96 7.77 -2.65
CA ASP A 79 -16.19 7.58 -1.22
C ASP A 79 -17.67 7.84 -0.91
N ILE A 80 -18.42 6.76 -0.83
CA ILE A 80 -19.88 6.79 -0.64
C ILE A 80 -20.25 7.42 0.71
N ASN A 81 -19.41 7.20 1.74
CA ASN A 81 -19.66 7.71 3.07
C ASN A 81 -19.52 9.23 3.15
N ASN A 82 -18.56 9.78 2.41
CA ASN A 82 -18.24 11.20 2.40
C ASN A 82 -18.83 11.97 1.21
N ASN A 83 -19.46 11.29 0.26
CA ASN A 83 -20.04 11.85 -0.97
C ASN A 83 -19.02 12.63 -1.80
N ASP A 84 -17.81 12.08 -1.94
CA ASP A 84 -16.73 12.66 -2.72
C ASP A 84 -16.00 11.60 -3.56
N VAL A 85 -15.06 12.05 -4.40
CA VAL A 85 -14.13 11.20 -5.15
C VAL A 85 -12.73 11.61 -4.73
N ARG A 86 -11.91 10.65 -4.31
CA ARG A 86 -10.54 10.86 -3.81
C ARG A 86 -9.49 10.30 -4.75
N SER A 87 -8.33 10.97 -4.80
CA SER A 87 -7.16 10.45 -5.53
C SER A 87 -6.72 9.09 -5.00
N GLU A 88 -6.84 8.85 -3.69
CA GLU A 88 -6.62 7.54 -3.06
C GLU A 88 -7.47 6.45 -3.73
N GLY A 89 -8.79 6.62 -3.77
CA GLY A 89 -9.67 5.61 -4.34
C GLY A 89 -9.49 5.40 -5.84
N LEU A 90 -9.20 6.49 -6.59
CA LEU A 90 -8.90 6.37 -8.01
C LEU A 90 -7.60 5.59 -8.25
N SER A 91 -6.56 5.87 -7.49
CA SER A 91 -5.26 5.21 -7.62
C SER A 91 -5.33 3.73 -7.22
N TYR A 92 -6.06 3.38 -6.17
CA TYR A 92 -6.35 1.99 -5.81
C TYR A 92 -7.17 1.28 -6.89
N GLY A 93 -8.19 1.95 -7.44
CA GLY A 93 -8.96 1.41 -8.57
C GLY A 93 -8.09 1.12 -9.79
N MET A 94 -7.15 2.01 -10.12
CA MET A 94 -6.17 1.79 -11.19
C MET A 94 -5.24 0.62 -10.86
N MET A 95 -4.73 0.53 -9.64
CA MET A 95 -3.87 -0.59 -9.22
C MET A 95 -4.63 -1.93 -9.31
N ILE A 96 -5.84 -1.99 -8.80
CA ILE A 96 -6.69 -3.19 -8.91
C ILE A 96 -6.91 -3.54 -10.39
N ALA A 97 -7.24 -2.56 -11.24
CA ALA A 97 -7.47 -2.78 -12.66
C ALA A 97 -6.22 -3.30 -13.38
N VAL A 98 -5.02 -2.76 -13.10
CA VAL A 98 -3.80 -3.26 -13.72
C VAL A 98 -3.45 -4.66 -13.22
N GLN A 99 -3.65 -4.97 -11.94
CA GLN A 99 -3.42 -6.32 -11.42
C GLN A 99 -4.41 -7.35 -11.99
N MET A 100 -5.66 -6.95 -12.22
CA MET A 100 -6.71 -7.79 -12.80
C MET A 100 -6.72 -7.84 -14.34
N ASN A 101 -5.75 -7.18 -15.01
CA ASN A 101 -5.69 -7.07 -16.49
C ASN A 101 -6.91 -6.39 -17.12
N ARG A 102 -7.37 -5.30 -16.52
CA ARG A 102 -8.57 -4.53 -16.92
C ARG A 102 -8.14 -3.16 -17.45
N GLN A 103 -7.57 -3.12 -18.66
CA GLN A 103 -7.03 -1.89 -19.25
C GLN A 103 -8.10 -0.82 -19.53
N SER A 104 -9.32 -1.24 -19.90
CA SER A 104 -10.42 -0.31 -20.16
C SER A 104 -10.81 0.46 -18.89
N GLU A 105 -11.02 -0.25 -17.78
CA GLU A 105 -11.38 0.33 -16.49
C GLU A 105 -10.27 1.22 -15.95
N PHE A 106 -9.02 0.80 -16.09
CA PHE A 106 -7.83 1.60 -15.76
C PHE A 106 -7.84 2.93 -16.51
N ASN A 107 -8.02 2.88 -17.83
CA ASN A 107 -8.01 4.06 -18.69
C ASN A 107 -9.14 5.04 -18.37
N GLN A 108 -10.31 4.53 -18.05
CA GLN A 108 -11.47 5.36 -17.68
C GLN A 108 -11.24 6.09 -16.36
N ILE A 109 -10.65 5.40 -15.35
CA ILE A 109 -10.30 6.02 -14.07
C ILE A 109 -9.18 7.06 -14.26
N TRP A 110 -8.13 6.72 -14.98
CA TRP A 110 -7.02 7.65 -15.26
C TRP A 110 -7.50 8.90 -16.01
N LYS A 111 -8.37 8.73 -16.97
CA LYS A 111 -8.96 9.84 -17.73
C LYS A 111 -9.77 10.78 -16.84
N PHE A 112 -10.54 10.25 -15.87
CA PHE A 112 -11.24 11.05 -14.87
C PHE A 112 -10.25 11.84 -14.00
N ALA A 113 -9.23 11.20 -13.46
CA ALA A 113 -8.20 11.85 -12.65
C ALA A 113 -7.52 13.00 -13.42
N LYS A 114 -7.10 12.74 -14.66
CA LYS A 114 -6.46 13.75 -15.52
C LYS A 114 -7.39 14.90 -15.89
N HIS A 115 -8.68 14.64 -16.11
CA HIS A 115 -9.63 15.66 -16.52
C HIS A 115 -10.06 16.59 -15.38
N TYR A 116 -10.36 16.02 -14.21
CA TYR A 116 -10.96 16.76 -13.11
C TYR A 116 -10.00 17.14 -11.98
N MET A 117 -9.04 16.28 -11.67
CA MET A 117 -8.18 16.47 -10.49
C MET A 117 -6.83 17.09 -10.83
N PHE A 118 -6.26 16.80 -12.00
CA PHE A 118 -4.92 17.25 -12.39
C PHE A 118 -4.84 18.78 -12.51
N TYR A 119 -3.76 19.36 -11.98
CA TYR A 119 -3.44 20.79 -12.14
C TYR A 119 -2.46 20.99 -13.32
N PRO A 120 -2.94 21.54 -14.46
CA PRO A 120 -2.08 21.76 -15.63
C PRO A 120 -1.19 23.00 -15.51
N SER A 121 -1.47 23.89 -14.55
CA SER A 121 -0.78 25.18 -14.37
C SER A 121 -0.86 25.70 -12.95
N GLY A 122 -0.14 26.77 -12.65
CA GLY A 122 -0.08 27.41 -11.33
C GLY A 122 0.81 26.65 -10.35
N PRO A 123 0.81 27.04 -9.06
CA PRO A 123 1.71 26.48 -8.05
C PRO A 123 1.58 24.95 -7.86
N LEU A 124 0.38 24.42 -8.03
CA LEU A 124 0.08 23.00 -7.90
C LEU A 124 0.30 22.19 -9.19
N ARG A 125 0.81 22.83 -10.28
CA ARG A 125 1.04 22.17 -11.56
C ARG A 125 1.72 20.80 -11.38
N GLY A 126 1.18 19.78 -12.04
CA GLY A 126 1.72 18.42 -12.01
C GLY A 126 1.17 17.53 -10.88
N TYR A 127 0.53 18.11 -9.88
CA TYR A 127 -0.17 17.38 -8.81
C TYR A 127 -1.67 17.22 -9.13
N PHE A 128 -2.37 16.49 -8.27
CA PHE A 128 -3.80 16.26 -8.35
C PHE A 128 -4.51 16.86 -7.13
N ALA A 129 -5.74 17.35 -7.29
CA ALA A 129 -6.59 17.62 -6.15
C ALA A 129 -6.90 16.30 -5.44
N TRP A 130 -6.76 16.28 -4.10
CA TRP A 130 -6.98 15.02 -3.38
C TRP A 130 -8.45 14.60 -3.36
N HIS A 131 -9.41 15.53 -3.50
CA HIS A 131 -10.83 15.16 -3.63
C HIS A 131 -11.66 16.14 -4.49
N THR A 132 -12.71 15.59 -5.11
CA THR A 132 -13.70 16.32 -5.89
C THR A 132 -15.12 15.85 -5.51
N ALA A 133 -16.11 16.66 -5.81
CA ALA A 133 -17.50 16.19 -5.91
C ALA A 133 -17.67 15.22 -7.09
N PHE A 134 -18.80 14.53 -7.16
CA PHE A 134 -19.10 13.57 -8.24
C PHE A 134 -19.19 14.24 -9.64
N ASP A 135 -19.48 15.54 -9.68
CA ASP A 135 -19.46 16.34 -10.91
C ASP A 135 -18.06 16.82 -11.33
N GLY A 136 -17.03 16.44 -10.58
CA GLY A 136 -15.63 16.81 -10.82
C GLY A 136 -15.22 18.16 -10.25
N ARG A 137 -16.08 18.91 -9.59
CA ARG A 137 -15.75 20.16 -8.90
C ARG A 137 -14.82 19.89 -7.73
N ARG A 138 -13.63 20.48 -7.75
CA ARG A 138 -12.65 20.34 -6.66
C ARG A 138 -13.20 20.89 -5.34
N LEU A 139 -13.11 20.10 -4.27
CA LEU A 139 -13.61 20.43 -2.95
C LEU A 139 -12.54 21.10 -2.08
N SER A 140 -11.28 20.85 -2.36
CA SER A 140 -10.14 21.54 -1.76
C SER A 140 -9.03 21.77 -2.77
N ALA A 141 -8.11 22.65 -2.44
CA ALA A 141 -6.85 22.81 -3.14
C ALA A 141 -5.78 21.94 -2.46
N GLY A 142 -5.01 21.24 -3.23
CA GLY A 142 -3.87 20.48 -2.76
C GLY A 142 -3.99 18.98 -2.96
N PRO A 143 -2.85 18.32 -3.04
CA PRO A 143 -2.72 16.89 -3.19
C PRO A 143 -2.64 16.17 -1.84
N ALA A 144 -2.82 14.86 -1.87
CA ALA A 144 -2.49 13.92 -0.80
C ALA A 144 -1.55 12.85 -1.40
N PRO A 145 -0.30 12.75 -0.91
CA PRO A 145 0.76 11.96 -1.55
C PRO A 145 0.42 10.50 -1.82
N ASP A 146 -0.39 9.86 -0.98
CA ASP A 146 -0.79 8.45 -1.17
C ASP A 146 -1.47 8.23 -2.54
N GLY A 147 -2.29 9.16 -2.99
CA GLY A 147 -2.91 9.09 -4.32
C GLY A 147 -1.86 9.10 -5.43
N GLU A 148 -0.92 10.04 -5.36
CA GLU A 148 0.14 10.18 -6.34
C GLU A 148 1.10 8.99 -6.35
N GLU A 149 1.45 8.44 -5.17
CA GLU A 149 2.32 7.27 -5.07
C GLU A 149 1.71 6.06 -5.78
N TRP A 150 0.45 5.78 -5.53
CA TRP A 150 -0.25 4.66 -6.16
C TRP A 150 -0.52 4.92 -7.65
N PHE A 151 -0.76 6.17 -8.08
CA PHE A 151 -0.83 6.53 -9.50
C PHE A 151 0.49 6.22 -10.21
N VAL A 152 1.63 6.68 -9.67
CA VAL A 152 2.96 6.42 -10.26
C VAL A 152 3.19 4.93 -10.43
N MET A 153 2.92 4.13 -9.37
CA MET A 153 3.16 2.70 -9.44
C MET A 153 2.23 1.99 -10.42
N ALA A 154 0.93 2.33 -10.40
CA ALA A 154 -0.05 1.76 -11.31
C ALA A 154 0.27 2.09 -12.78
N LEU A 155 0.74 3.31 -13.07
CA LEU A 155 1.16 3.72 -14.41
C LEU A 155 2.42 2.98 -14.88
N PHE A 156 3.43 2.79 -14.03
CA PHE A 156 4.58 1.95 -14.38
C PHE A 156 4.16 0.52 -14.69
N PHE A 157 3.29 -0.06 -13.88
CA PHE A 157 2.77 -1.41 -14.14
C PHE A 157 1.96 -1.47 -15.43
N ALA A 158 1.15 -0.47 -15.73
CA ALA A 158 0.40 -0.37 -16.98
C ALA A 158 1.32 -0.33 -18.21
N SER A 159 2.36 0.51 -18.17
CA SER A 159 3.39 0.59 -19.21
C SER A 159 4.04 -0.78 -19.46
N HIS A 160 4.49 -1.45 -18.41
CA HIS A 160 5.18 -2.73 -18.55
C HIS A 160 4.25 -3.89 -18.91
N ARG A 161 2.96 -3.79 -18.57
CA ARG A 161 2.01 -4.85 -18.84
C ARG A 161 1.35 -4.74 -20.21
N TRP A 162 1.00 -3.52 -20.61
CA TRP A 162 0.20 -3.27 -21.81
C TRP A 162 0.94 -2.50 -22.90
N GLY A 163 2.11 -1.93 -22.57
CA GLY A 163 2.83 -0.99 -23.44
C GLY A 163 2.25 0.43 -23.33
N ASP A 164 2.98 1.37 -23.90
CA ASP A 164 2.61 2.78 -23.89
C ASP A 164 1.74 3.13 -25.09
N GLY A 165 0.69 3.91 -24.84
CA GLY A 165 -0.16 4.53 -25.85
C GLY A 165 0.23 5.98 -26.14
N GLU A 166 -0.71 6.76 -26.70
CA GLU A 166 -0.52 8.17 -27.02
C GLU A 166 -1.14 9.08 -25.93
N GLY A 167 -0.62 10.31 -25.82
CA GLY A 167 -1.13 11.34 -24.92
C GLY A 167 -1.07 10.87 -23.46
N ILE A 168 -2.17 10.99 -22.72
CA ILE A 168 -2.27 10.57 -21.32
C ILE A 168 -2.17 9.04 -21.13
N PHE A 169 -2.21 8.28 -22.19
CA PHE A 169 -2.03 6.82 -22.17
C PHE A 169 -0.60 6.39 -22.48
N ASN A 170 0.33 7.33 -22.69
CA ASN A 170 1.75 7.04 -22.56
C ASN A 170 2.08 6.89 -21.07
N TYR A 171 1.77 5.70 -20.53
CA TYR A 171 1.81 5.44 -19.10
C TYR A 171 3.18 5.68 -18.49
N ARG A 172 4.26 5.31 -19.22
CA ARG A 172 5.62 5.55 -18.74
C ARG A 172 5.91 7.05 -18.62
N ALA A 173 5.56 7.82 -19.63
CA ALA A 173 5.77 9.27 -19.60
C ALA A 173 4.97 9.95 -18.47
N GLU A 174 3.73 9.52 -18.25
CA GLU A 174 2.89 10.02 -17.15
C GLU A 174 3.45 9.64 -15.78
N ALA A 175 3.91 8.39 -15.59
CA ALA A 175 4.56 7.94 -14.35
C ALA A 175 5.84 8.75 -14.06
N GLN A 176 6.72 8.91 -15.05
CA GLN A 176 7.96 9.69 -14.92
C GLN A 176 7.69 11.16 -14.62
N SER A 177 6.71 11.76 -15.31
CA SER A 177 6.33 13.16 -15.09
C SER A 177 5.82 13.40 -13.67
N LEU A 178 4.95 12.51 -13.17
CA LEU A 178 4.39 12.61 -11.81
C LEU A 178 5.49 12.38 -10.76
N LEU A 179 6.29 11.31 -10.91
CA LEU A 179 7.38 11.01 -9.99
C LEU A 179 8.40 12.17 -9.92
N ARG A 180 8.74 12.74 -11.07
CA ARG A 180 9.59 13.93 -11.13
C ARG A 180 8.97 15.12 -10.40
N THR A 181 7.67 15.37 -10.54
CA THR A 181 6.99 16.44 -9.81
C THR A 181 7.05 16.20 -8.29
N MET A 182 6.84 14.96 -7.83
CA MET A 182 6.92 14.60 -6.41
C MET A 182 8.30 14.86 -5.79
N LEU A 183 9.37 14.74 -6.59
CA LEU A 183 10.77 14.89 -6.15
C LEU A 183 11.34 16.29 -6.38
N HIS A 184 10.81 17.06 -7.33
CA HIS A 184 11.42 18.30 -7.84
C HIS A 184 10.51 19.53 -7.83
N LYS A 185 9.37 19.49 -7.14
CA LYS A 185 8.49 20.68 -7.02
C LYS A 185 9.23 21.88 -6.44
N ASP A 186 10.16 21.68 -5.53
CA ASP A 186 10.96 22.75 -4.91
C ASP A 186 11.85 23.49 -5.92
N ASP A 187 12.16 22.89 -7.07
CA ASP A 187 12.99 23.48 -8.12
C ASP A 187 12.17 24.39 -9.07
N GLU A 188 10.84 24.40 -8.95
CA GLU A 188 9.96 25.21 -9.79
C GLU A 188 9.83 26.64 -9.23
N PRO A 189 10.10 27.71 -10.03
CA PRO A 189 10.11 29.09 -9.54
C PRO A 189 8.71 29.62 -9.18
N ASP A 190 7.65 29.05 -9.76
CA ASP A 190 6.25 29.48 -9.62
C ASP A 190 5.44 28.63 -8.65
N ARG A 191 6.09 27.75 -7.87
CA ARG A 191 5.43 26.83 -6.92
C ARG A 191 4.79 27.50 -5.70
N GLY A 192 5.11 28.76 -5.43
CA GLY A 192 4.67 29.43 -4.20
C GLY A 192 5.17 28.71 -2.94
N SER A 193 4.26 28.33 -2.05
CA SER A 193 4.56 27.57 -0.82
C SER A 193 4.40 26.05 -0.97
N ILE A 194 4.18 25.55 -2.19
CA ILE A 194 4.08 24.11 -2.45
C ILE A 194 5.49 23.52 -2.47
N THR A 195 5.66 22.36 -1.82
CA THR A 195 6.94 21.66 -1.71
C THR A 195 6.94 20.37 -2.52
N ASN A 196 8.08 19.69 -2.55
CA ASN A 196 8.12 18.28 -2.93
C ASN A 196 7.17 17.46 -2.04
N MET A 197 6.75 16.31 -2.52
CA MET A 197 6.09 15.31 -1.67
C MET A 197 7.09 14.55 -0.81
N PHE A 198 8.34 14.42 -1.25
CA PHE A 198 9.42 13.92 -0.41
C PHE A 198 10.21 15.08 0.18
N ASP A 199 10.31 15.14 1.51
CA ASP A 199 11.27 16.02 2.17
C ASP A 199 12.68 15.60 1.81
N ARG A 200 13.48 16.53 1.24
CA ARG A 200 14.82 16.22 0.75
C ARG A 200 15.81 15.90 1.85
N ALA A 201 15.66 16.50 3.02
CA ALA A 201 16.58 16.31 4.13
C ALA A 201 16.24 15.02 4.90
N ALA A 202 14.96 14.81 5.21
CA ALA A 202 14.48 13.61 5.87
C ALA A 202 14.45 12.38 4.94
N LYS A 203 14.35 12.60 3.61
CA LYS A 203 14.13 11.56 2.59
C LYS A 203 12.88 10.72 2.86
N GLN A 204 11.85 11.39 3.33
CA GLN A 204 10.56 10.81 3.70
C GLN A 204 9.44 11.49 2.95
N ILE A 205 8.39 10.74 2.67
CA ILE A 205 7.15 11.26 2.13
C ILE A 205 6.48 12.17 3.17
N ASN A 206 5.97 13.33 2.76
CA ASN A 206 5.23 14.26 3.60
C ASN A 206 3.77 13.83 3.73
N PHE A 207 3.08 14.27 4.77
CA PHE A 207 1.63 14.11 4.85
C PHE A 207 0.92 14.90 3.73
N THR A 208 1.31 16.15 3.50
CA THR A 208 0.90 16.94 2.32
C THR A 208 2.04 17.87 1.90
N PRO A 209 2.23 18.20 0.61
CA PRO A 209 3.32 19.06 0.17
C PRO A 209 3.01 20.55 0.37
N HIS A 210 2.30 20.93 1.42
CA HIS A 210 1.98 22.32 1.74
C HIS A 210 1.62 22.51 3.22
N GLY A 211 1.84 23.73 3.71
CA GLY A 211 1.49 24.11 5.07
C GLY A 211 2.14 23.22 6.13
N PRO A 212 1.48 23.03 7.29
CA PRO A 212 2.03 22.16 8.35
C PRO A 212 2.22 20.71 7.93
N GLY A 213 1.45 20.20 6.95
CA GLY A 213 1.57 18.82 6.46
C GLY A 213 2.90 18.51 5.78
N ALA A 214 3.64 19.53 5.34
CA ALA A 214 4.97 19.36 4.75
C ALA A 214 6.09 19.10 5.78
N THR A 215 5.78 19.09 7.09
CA THR A 215 6.78 18.94 8.15
C THR A 215 6.64 17.67 8.96
N PHE A 216 5.76 16.77 8.56
CA PHE A 216 5.54 15.47 9.20
C PHE A 216 5.05 14.46 8.16
N THR A 217 4.89 13.21 8.57
CA THR A 217 4.49 12.11 7.69
C THR A 217 3.31 11.32 8.25
N ASP A 218 2.73 10.50 7.40
CA ASP A 218 1.84 9.39 7.73
C ASP A 218 2.62 8.08 7.51
N PRO A 219 2.82 7.24 8.53
CA PRO A 219 3.51 5.95 8.35
C PRO A 219 2.89 5.07 7.26
N SER A 220 1.58 5.19 7.01
CA SER A 220 0.90 4.41 5.97
C SER A 220 1.22 4.85 4.54
N TYR A 221 1.75 6.06 4.36
CA TYR A 221 2.20 6.56 3.06
C TYR A 221 3.58 5.99 2.66
N HIS A 222 4.34 5.44 3.60
CA HIS A 222 5.65 4.85 3.29
C HIS A 222 5.50 3.51 2.55
N LEU A 223 5.93 3.48 1.29
CA LEU A 223 5.80 2.35 0.38
C LEU A 223 7.20 1.85 -0.10
N PRO A 224 8.06 1.34 0.80
CA PRO A 224 9.41 0.93 0.42
C PRO A 224 9.43 -0.12 -0.69
N ALA A 225 8.40 -0.96 -0.79
CA ALA A 225 8.25 -1.92 -1.89
C ALA A 225 8.19 -1.22 -3.26
N PHE A 226 7.51 -0.08 -3.35
CA PHE A 226 7.40 0.72 -4.58
C PHE A 226 8.66 1.54 -4.83
N TYR A 227 9.23 2.14 -3.79
CA TYR A 227 10.45 2.96 -3.92
C TYR A 227 11.64 2.15 -4.43
N GLU A 228 11.75 0.87 -4.08
CA GLU A 228 12.74 -0.05 -4.66
C GLU A 228 12.58 -0.20 -6.19
N LEU A 229 11.36 -0.20 -6.70
CA LEU A 229 11.09 -0.24 -8.13
C LEU A 229 11.37 1.11 -8.79
N TRP A 230 10.96 2.21 -8.15
CA TRP A 230 11.25 3.56 -8.67
C TRP A 230 12.75 3.86 -8.68
N ALA A 231 13.51 3.37 -7.70
CA ALA A 231 14.97 3.44 -7.68
C ALA A 231 15.63 2.73 -8.88
N ARG A 232 14.90 1.86 -9.55
CA ARG A 232 15.36 1.17 -10.78
C ARG A 232 14.81 1.81 -12.05
N TRP A 233 13.61 2.41 -11.99
CA TRP A 233 12.83 2.79 -13.15
C TRP A 233 12.76 4.30 -13.40
N ALA A 234 13.10 5.15 -12.42
CA ALA A 234 13.19 6.59 -12.63
C ALA A 234 14.25 6.91 -13.72
N ASP A 235 13.94 7.89 -14.57
CA ASP A 235 14.83 8.24 -15.69
C ASP A 235 16.14 8.89 -15.19
N ASP A 236 16.05 9.77 -14.18
CA ASP A 236 17.21 10.48 -13.66
C ASP A 236 18.02 9.59 -12.68
N PRO A 237 19.34 9.43 -12.90
CA PRO A 237 20.19 8.69 -11.96
C PRO A 237 20.23 9.26 -10.55
N ALA A 238 20.08 10.58 -10.38
CA ALA A 238 20.04 11.20 -9.04
C ALA A 238 18.75 10.84 -8.31
N ASP A 239 17.62 10.80 -9.03
CA ASP A 239 16.34 10.35 -8.47
C ASP A 239 16.39 8.89 -8.06
N ARG A 240 17.03 8.03 -8.86
CA ARG A 240 17.25 6.62 -8.49
C ARG A 240 18.05 6.49 -7.19
N ALA A 241 19.11 7.27 -7.05
CA ALA A 241 19.92 7.26 -5.83
C ALA A 241 19.14 7.76 -4.61
N PHE A 242 18.39 8.86 -4.77
CA PHE A 242 17.52 9.40 -3.72
C PHE A 242 16.47 8.38 -3.26
N LEU A 243 15.78 7.75 -4.21
CA LEU A 243 14.73 6.76 -3.93
C LEU A 243 15.26 5.49 -3.26
N ALA A 244 16.49 5.05 -3.63
CA ALA A 244 17.16 3.95 -2.93
C ALA A 244 17.45 4.29 -1.45
N GLU A 245 17.81 5.53 -1.16
CA GLU A 245 17.98 6.01 0.21
C GLU A 245 16.63 6.14 0.92
N ALA A 246 15.61 6.75 0.28
CA ALA A 246 14.26 6.90 0.82
C ALA A 246 13.62 5.55 1.17
N THR A 247 13.90 4.50 0.40
CA THR A 247 13.50 3.12 0.71
C THR A 247 14.02 2.68 2.07
N ASN A 248 15.31 2.84 2.32
CA ASN A 248 15.91 2.45 3.59
C ASN A 248 15.42 3.33 4.75
N VAL A 249 15.25 4.63 4.52
CA VAL A 249 14.70 5.56 5.52
C VAL A 249 13.27 5.16 5.90
N SER A 250 12.44 4.76 4.94
CA SER A 250 11.08 4.27 5.20
C SER A 250 11.07 2.99 6.05
N ARG A 251 11.97 2.03 5.77
CA ARG A 251 12.14 0.84 6.59
C ARG A 251 12.55 1.19 8.03
N GLU A 252 13.46 2.15 8.20
CA GLU A 252 13.88 2.62 9.53
C GLU A 252 12.76 3.42 10.24
N LEU A 253 11.93 4.18 9.51
CA LEU A 253 10.77 4.85 10.10
C LEU A 253 9.79 3.85 10.71
N PHE A 254 9.47 2.76 10.02
CA PHE A 254 8.61 1.72 10.57
C PHE A 254 9.12 1.15 11.90
N LYS A 255 10.45 0.94 12.02
CA LYS A 255 11.06 0.47 13.26
C LYS A 255 10.87 1.45 14.42
N LYS A 256 10.93 2.74 14.13
CA LYS A 256 10.80 3.81 15.12
C LYS A 256 9.34 4.09 15.48
N ALA A 257 8.43 4.02 14.51
CA ALA A 257 7.01 4.29 14.70
C ALA A 257 6.27 3.12 15.35
N ALA A 258 6.73 1.88 15.17
CA ALA A 258 6.10 0.70 15.72
C ALA A 258 6.25 0.62 17.24
N HIS A 259 5.15 0.56 17.95
CA HIS A 259 5.18 0.37 19.40
C HIS A 259 5.82 -0.99 19.78
N PRO A 260 6.77 -1.03 20.72
CA PRO A 260 7.62 -2.20 20.93
C PRO A 260 6.89 -3.47 21.42
N GLN A 261 5.72 -3.34 22.05
CA GLN A 261 4.93 -4.48 22.54
C GLN A 261 3.81 -4.87 21.55
N THR A 262 3.09 -3.89 21.00
CA THR A 262 1.92 -4.16 20.16
C THR A 262 2.26 -4.26 18.67
N GLY A 263 3.29 -3.56 18.23
CA GLY A 263 3.61 -3.36 16.80
C GLY A 263 2.70 -2.35 16.10
N LEU A 264 1.75 -1.74 16.81
CA LEU A 264 0.88 -0.72 16.23
C LEU A 264 1.67 0.54 15.90
N MET A 265 1.34 1.20 14.80
CA MET A 265 1.90 2.49 14.40
C MET A 265 0.81 3.57 14.45
N PRO A 266 1.15 4.82 14.74
CA PRO A 266 0.18 5.91 14.70
C PRO A 266 -0.28 6.19 13.27
N ASP A 267 -1.42 6.85 13.16
CA ASP A 267 -1.92 7.41 11.91
C ASP A 267 -0.99 8.51 11.38
N TYR A 268 -0.57 9.45 12.25
CA TYR A 268 0.44 10.45 11.92
C TYR A 268 1.67 10.34 12.83
N SER A 269 2.84 10.57 12.25
CA SER A 269 4.09 10.63 13.00
C SER A 269 4.97 11.80 12.56
N GLU A 270 5.84 12.24 13.46
CA GLU A 270 6.98 13.06 13.09
C GLU A 270 7.97 12.22 12.25
N PHE A 271 8.91 12.85 11.58
CA PHE A 271 9.93 12.16 10.79
C PHE A 271 10.87 11.27 11.62
N ASP A 272 10.87 11.41 12.94
CA ASP A 272 11.60 10.52 13.84
C ASP A 272 10.80 9.28 14.29
N GLY A 273 9.52 9.17 13.84
CA GLY A 273 8.61 8.07 14.16
C GLY A 273 7.76 8.31 15.42
N SER A 274 7.96 9.39 16.16
CA SER A 274 7.11 9.70 17.30
C SER A 274 5.68 10.05 16.87
N PRO A 275 4.64 9.60 17.61
CA PRO A 275 3.25 9.90 17.27
C PRO A 275 2.98 11.39 17.24
N ARG A 276 2.21 11.84 16.25
CA ARG A 276 1.85 13.25 16.09
C ARG A 276 0.38 13.48 16.35
N GLN A 277 0.09 14.42 17.26
CA GLN A 277 -1.26 14.95 17.44
C GLN A 277 -1.62 15.93 16.31
N ALA A 278 -2.88 15.88 15.89
CA ALA A 278 -3.41 16.83 14.94
C ALA A 278 -4.65 17.54 15.52
N PRO A 279 -4.87 18.82 15.22
CA PRO A 279 -5.99 19.57 15.78
C PRO A 279 -7.37 19.09 15.29
N TRP A 280 -7.40 18.24 14.26
CA TRP A 280 -8.63 17.70 13.67
C TRP A 280 -8.93 16.22 14.04
N GLY A 281 -8.17 15.61 14.96
CA GLY A 281 -8.44 14.26 15.45
C GLY A 281 -7.31 13.65 16.26
N ASN A 282 -7.53 12.43 16.74
CA ASN A 282 -6.56 11.64 17.52
C ASN A 282 -5.71 10.80 16.57
N HIS A 283 -4.89 11.43 15.76
CA HIS A 283 -4.06 10.78 14.74
C HIS A 283 -2.76 10.20 15.32
N GLU A 284 -2.49 10.37 16.60
CA GLU A 284 -1.49 9.64 17.37
C GLU A 284 -1.89 8.18 17.66
N ASP A 285 -3.15 7.82 17.40
CA ASP A 285 -3.70 6.47 17.58
C ASP A 285 -3.52 5.61 16.32
N PHE A 286 -3.58 4.28 16.48
CA PHE A 286 -3.72 3.34 15.38
C PHE A 286 -5.18 3.33 14.92
N ARG A 287 -5.44 3.83 13.70
CA ARG A 287 -6.79 4.00 13.14
C ARG A 287 -6.74 4.10 11.62
N TYR A 288 -7.81 3.78 10.95
CA TYR A 288 -8.05 3.95 9.50
C TYR A 288 -6.80 3.81 8.60
N ASP A 289 -6.10 4.93 8.29
CA ASP A 289 -4.95 4.92 7.40
C ASP A 289 -3.79 4.09 7.98
N ALA A 290 -3.62 4.11 9.32
CA ALA A 290 -2.64 3.28 10.01
C ALA A 290 -2.85 1.77 9.79
N TRP A 291 -4.06 1.29 9.39
CA TRP A 291 -4.25 -0.12 9.06
C TRP A 291 -3.34 -0.57 7.92
N ARG A 292 -3.03 0.31 6.97
CA ARG A 292 -2.11 0.02 5.86
C ARG A 292 -0.68 -0.27 6.33
N THR A 293 -0.29 0.18 7.53
CA THR A 293 1.02 -0.15 8.11
C THR A 293 1.18 -1.64 8.44
N LEU A 294 0.11 -2.41 8.43
CA LEU A 294 0.13 -3.87 8.53
C LEU A 294 0.58 -4.51 7.21
N SER A 295 0.13 -3.96 6.07
CA SER A 295 0.44 -4.46 4.74
C SER A 295 1.80 -3.96 4.22
N ASN A 296 2.11 -2.66 4.36
CA ASN A 296 3.28 -2.07 3.70
C ASN A 296 4.62 -2.77 4.03
N PRO A 297 4.96 -3.08 5.30
CA PRO A 297 6.16 -3.85 5.62
C PRO A 297 6.08 -5.29 5.13
N ALA A 298 4.89 -5.91 5.13
CA ALA A 298 4.71 -7.29 4.71
C ALA A 298 4.82 -7.45 3.19
N LEU A 299 4.29 -6.50 2.42
CA LEU A 299 4.47 -6.44 0.97
C LEU A 299 5.94 -6.23 0.59
N ASP A 300 6.63 -5.32 1.30
CA ASP A 300 8.06 -5.09 1.08
C ASP A 300 8.87 -6.37 1.36
N HIS A 301 8.54 -7.10 2.44
CA HIS A 301 9.13 -8.41 2.69
C HIS A 301 8.82 -9.42 1.58
N ALA A 302 7.57 -9.53 1.17
CA ALA A 302 7.14 -10.48 0.14
C ALA A 302 7.84 -10.23 -1.21
N TRP A 303 8.08 -8.97 -1.55
CA TRP A 303 8.72 -8.62 -2.82
C TRP A 303 10.25 -8.62 -2.74
N TRP A 304 10.84 -8.18 -1.64
CA TRP A 304 12.28 -7.91 -1.55
C TRP A 304 13.02 -8.76 -0.52
N ALA A 305 12.37 -9.15 0.58
CA ALA A 305 12.96 -9.84 1.72
C ALA A 305 14.24 -9.14 2.25
N ALA A 306 14.26 -7.80 2.16
CA ALA A 306 15.45 -7.00 2.40
C ALA A 306 15.72 -6.73 3.89
N ASP A 307 14.69 -6.79 4.74
CA ASP A 307 14.80 -6.47 6.16
C ASP A 307 14.11 -7.55 7.02
N PRO A 308 14.87 -8.35 7.79
CA PRO A 308 14.30 -9.39 8.65
C PRO A 308 13.40 -8.85 9.76
N TRP A 309 13.53 -7.56 10.14
CA TRP A 309 12.65 -6.93 11.11
C TRP A 309 11.17 -6.98 10.67
N GLN A 310 10.89 -7.00 9.38
CA GLN A 310 9.52 -7.07 8.85
C GLN A 310 8.79 -8.36 9.28
N VAL A 311 9.52 -9.46 9.43
CA VAL A 311 8.99 -10.72 9.99
C VAL A 311 8.67 -10.55 11.47
N GLU A 312 9.59 -9.96 12.23
CA GLU A 312 9.38 -9.70 13.66
C GLU A 312 8.19 -8.77 13.90
N GLN A 313 8.08 -7.73 13.09
CA GLN A 313 6.97 -6.75 13.14
C GLN A 313 5.63 -7.41 12.82
N SER A 314 5.56 -8.17 11.73
CA SER A 314 4.33 -8.88 11.35
C SER A 314 3.91 -9.89 12.43
N ASN A 315 4.86 -10.62 12.98
CA ASN A 315 4.60 -11.52 14.12
C ASN A 315 4.10 -10.78 15.36
N ARG A 316 4.68 -9.63 15.67
CA ARG A 316 4.32 -8.82 16.85
C ARG A 316 2.90 -8.29 16.73
N VAL A 317 2.57 -7.65 15.61
CA VAL A 317 1.26 -7.04 15.43
C VAL A 317 0.16 -8.09 15.29
N LEU A 318 0.39 -9.22 14.62
CA LEU A 318 -0.60 -10.29 14.52
C LEU A 318 -0.79 -11.03 15.84
N ARG A 319 0.23 -11.15 16.68
CA ARG A 319 0.08 -11.67 18.05
C ARG A 319 -0.78 -10.73 18.88
N PHE A 320 -0.56 -9.42 18.78
CA PHE A 320 -1.38 -8.43 19.49
C PHE A 320 -2.84 -8.48 19.01
N LEU A 321 -3.09 -8.34 17.71
CA LEU A 321 -4.47 -8.39 17.17
C LEU A 321 -5.13 -9.76 17.44
N GLY A 322 -4.37 -10.85 17.35
CA GLY A 322 -4.83 -12.19 17.64
C GLY A 322 -5.29 -12.40 19.08
N SER A 323 -4.73 -11.64 20.03
CA SER A 323 -5.18 -11.69 21.44
C SER A 323 -6.58 -11.09 21.68
N HIS A 324 -7.10 -10.36 20.69
CA HIS A 324 -8.46 -9.79 20.72
C HIS A 324 -9.50 -10.64 19.95
N LEU A 325 -9.11 -11.79 19.42
CA LEU A 325 -10.06 -12.67 18.75
C LEU A 325 -11.11 -13.22 19.75
N PRO A 326 -12.39 -13.32 19.38
CA PRO A 326 -12.94 -13.13 18.03
C PRO A 326 -13.30 -11.69 17.65
N ASP A 327 -13.31 -10.73 18.58
CA ASP A 327 -13.83 -9.37 18.38
C ASP A 327 -12.70 -8.34 18.49
N ILE A 328 -12.06 -8.05 17.35
CA ILE A 328 -10.91 -7.15 17.26
C ILE A 328 -11.43 -5.71 17.13
N PRO A 329 -11.17 -4.81 18.10
CA PRO A 329 -11.48 -3.39 17.97
C PRO A 329 -10.78 -2.79 16.74
N ASP A 330 -11.45 -1.86 16.06
CA ASP A 330 -10.92 -1.27 14.83
C ASP A 330 -9.91 -0.14 15.08
N ARG A 331 -9.88 0.41 16.31
CA ARG A 331 -8.98 1.50 16.69
C ARG A 331 -8.41 1.29 18.09
N PHE A 332 -7.13 1.66 18.23
CA PHE A 332 -6.38 1.53 19.47
C PHE A 332 -5.48 2.76 19.67
N LYS A 333 -5.18 3.11 20.91
CA LYS A 333 -3.91 3.78 21.17
C LYS A 333 -2.79 2.83 20.76
N ILE A 334 -1.64 3.36 20.39
CA ILE A 334 -0.52 2.49 19.97
C ILE A 334 -0.04 1.55 21.09
N ASP A 335 -0.31 1.86 22.37
CA ASP A 335 -0.01 0.97 23.51
C ASP A 335 -0.95 -0.25 23.62
N GLY A 336 -1.98 -0.30 22.78
CA GLY A 336 -2.94 -1.39 22.72
C GLY A 336 -4.23 -1.12 23.48
N THR A 337 -4.44 0.05 24.06
CA THR A 337 -5.72 0.42 24.69
C THR A 337 -6.79 0.63 23.61
N PRO A 338 -7.89 -0.14 23.60
CA PRO A 338 -8.99 0.07 22.64
C PRO A 338 -9.63 1.46 22.81
N VAL A 339 -9.91 2.13 21.70
CA VAL A 339 -10.58 3.45 21.67
C VAL A 339 -11.86 3.44 20.83
N SER A 340 -12.30 2.29 20.38
CA SER A 340 -13.52 2.06 19.61
C SER A 340 -14.30 0.88 20.16
N THR A 341 -15.62 0.91 19.98
CA THR A 341 -16.53 -0.23 20.19
C THR A 341 -16.84 -0.99 18.89
N ASP A 342 -16.45 -0.42 17.75
CA ASP A 342 -16.56 -1.09 16.45
C ASP A 342 -15.51 -2.20 16.39
N VAL A 343 -15.92 -3.37 15.94
CA VAL A 343 -15.05 -4.56 15.90
C VAL A 343 -15.09 -5.21 14.54
N ASN A 344 -13.99 -5.88 14.19
CA ASN A 344 -13.86 -6.70 12.97
C ASN A 344 -14.16 -5.94 11.68
N THR A 345 -13.80 -4.64 11.62
CA THR A 345 -13.95 -3.84 10.43
C THR A 345 -13.23 -4.49 9.25
N PRO A 346 -13.89 -4.67 8.09
CA PRO A 346 -13.33 -5.43 6.98
C PRO A 346 -11.96 -4.96 6.50
N GLY A 347 -11.74 -3.64 6.43
CA GLY A 347 -10.43 -3.07 6.04
C GLY A 347 -9.31 -3.47 6.98
N LEU A 348 -9.54 -3.42 8.31
CA LEU A 348 -8.55 -3.87 9.29
C LEU A 348 -8.25 -5.37 9.15
N ILE A 349 -9.29 -6.21 9.03
CA ILE A 349 -9.12 -7.67 8.86
C ILE A 349 -8.35 -7.97 7.58
N ALA A 350 -8.65 -7.26 6.50
CA ALA A 350 -7.96 -7.39 5.22
C ALA A 350 -6.46 -7.06 5.35
N MET A 351 -6.13 -5.93 5.96
CA MET A 351 -4.73 -5.53 6.18
C MET A 351 -4.01 -6.45 7.17
N ALA A 352 -4.68 -6.97 8.20
CA ALA A 352 -4.10 -7.98 9.07
C ALA A 352 -3.79 -9.30 8.33
N ALA A 353 -4.63 -9.69 7.37
CA ALA A 353 -4.36 -10.86 6.55
C ALA A 353 -3.14 -10.68 5.62
N THR A 354 -2.89 -9.46 5.12
CA THR A 354 -1.68 -9.18 4.31
C THR A 354 -0.40 -9.26 5.14
N ALA A 355 -0.45 -8.88 6.43
CA ALA A 355 0.70 -9.05 7.34
C ALA A 355 1.17 -10.51 7.45
N ALA A 356 0.29 -11.49 7.17
CA ALA A 356 0.63 -12.91 7.13
C ALA A 356 1.65 -13.28 6.02
N LEU A 357 1.85 -12.41 5.01
CA LEU A 357 2.88 -12.62 3.98
C LEU A 357 4.30 -12.63 4.56
N ALA A 358 4.52 -11.93 5.66
CA ALA A 358 5.80 -11.89 6.37
C ALA A 358 5.77 -12.65 7.71
N ALA A 359 4.60 -12.98 8.25
CA ALA A 359 4.48 -13.60 9.56
C ALA A 359 4.64 -15.13 9.55
N ASP A 360 4.90 -15.68 10.73
CA ASP A 360 4.84 -17.12 10.98
C ASP A 360 3.40 -17.63 10.80
N ARG A 361 3.26 -18.78 10.15
CA ARG A 361 1.95 -19.35 9.81
C ARG A 361 0.95 -19.40 10.97
N PRO A 362 1.30 -19.85 12.20
CA PRO A 362 0.33 -19.93 13.29
C PRO A 362 -0.28 -18.58 13.71
N LEU A 363 0.44 -17.48 13.47
CA LEU A 363 -0.05 -16.12 13.74
C LEU A 363 -0.86 -15.57 12.57
N GLY A 364 -0.48 -15.87 11.33
CA GLY A 364 -1.12 -15.35 10.13
C GLY A 364 -2.38 -16.12 9.70
N GLU A 365 -2.39 -17.44 9.86
CA GLU A 365 -3.47 -18.31 9.36
C GLU A 365 -4.88 -17.89 9.84
N PRO A 366 -5.13 -17.49 11.12
CA PRO A 366 -6.44 -17.03 11.54
C PRO A 366 -6.96 -15.80 10.78
N PHE A 367 -6.09 -14.87 10.39
CA PHE A 367 -6.45 -13.69 9.63
C PHE A 367 -6.66 -13.99 8.14
N VAL A 368 -5.85 -14.87 7.57
CA VAL A 368 -6.04 -15.38 6.20
C VAL A 368 -7.37 -16.12 6.09
N GLN A 369 -7.74 -16.92 7.09
CA GLN A 369 -9.05 -17.59 7.14
C GLN A 369 -10.19 -16.58 7.24
N ARG A 370 -10.05 -15.54 8.07
CA ARG A 370 -11.07 -14.48 8.18
C ARG A 370 -11.26 -13.72 6.86
N LEU A 371 -10.17 -13.37 6.17
CA LEU A 371 -10.26 -12.73 4.84
C LEU A 371 -10.96 -13.66 3.84
N TRP A 372 -10.71 -14.96 3.91
CA TRP A 372 -11.37 -15.93 3.03
C TRP A 372 -12.87 -16.00 3.29
N ASP A 373 -13.28 -16.06 4.56
CA ASP A 373 -14.69 -16.24 4.95
C ASP A 373 -15.50 -14.94 4.88
N MET A 374 -14.82 -13.78 4.96
CA MET A 374 -15.45 -12.48 4.95
C MET A 374 -16.16 -12.22 3.62
N PRO A 375 -17.42 -11.73 3.65
CA PRO A 375 -18.09 -11.25 2.45
C PRO A 375 -17.36 -10.02 1.92
N VAL A 376 -17.47 -9.80 0.60
CA VAL A 376 -16.97 -8.55 0.00
C VAL A 376 -17.77 -7.39 0.58
N PRO A 377 -17.12 -6.33 1.07
CA PRO A 377 -17.80 -5.19 1.67
C PRO A 377 -18.86 -4.57 0.77
N SER A 378 -19.96 -4.15 1.39
CA SER A 378 -21.11 -3.55 0.72
C SER A 378 -21.70 -2.42 1.58
N GLY A 379 -22.71 -1.69 1.06
CA GLY A 379 -23.34 -0.60 1.78
C GLY A 379 -22.50 0.67 1.83
N ARG A 380 -22.72 1.48 2.85
CA ARG A 380 -22.17 2.85 2.94
C ARG A 380 -20.64 2.87 3.13
N LEU A 381 -20.08 1.91 3.83
CA LEU A 381 -18.64 1.86 4.15
C LEU A 381 -17.80 1.08 3.11
N ARG A 382 -18.41 0.64 2.00
CA ARG A 382 -17.74 -0.19 0.98
C ARG A 382 -16.53 0.44 0.31
N TYR A 383 -16.38 1.77 0.36
CA TYR A 383 -15.26 2.45 -0.29
C TYR A 383 -13.91 1.96 0.28
N TYR A 384 -13.57 2.35 1.48
CA TYR A 384 -12.28 2.01 2.07
C TYR A 384 -12.16 0.52 2.36
N ASP A 385 -13.16 -0.04 3.03
CA ASP A 385 -13.19 -1.48 3.33
C ASP A 385 -13.12 -2.35 2.08
N GLY A 386 -13.85 -1.99 1.02
CA GLY A 386 -13.88 -2.76 -0.23
C GLY A 386 -12.56 -2.69 -1.00
N LEU A 387 -11.96 -1.49 -1.10
CA LEU A 387 -10.69 -1.31 -1.78
C LEU A 387 -9.56 -2.05 -1.05
N LEU A 388 -9.45 -1.90 0.28
CA LEU A 388 -8.46 -2.63 1.07
C LEU A 388 -8.69 -4.15 1.01
N THR A 389 -9.95 -4.61 1.04
CA THR A 389 -10.27 -6.04 0.89
C THR A 389 -9.82 -6.56 -0.48
N MET A 390 -10.06 -5.82 -1.56
CA MET A 390 -9.66 -6.26 -2.91
C MET A 390 -8.13 -6.31 -3.06
N ILE A 391 -7.42 -5.31 -2.54
CA ILE A 391 -5.95 -5.28 -2.51
C ILE A 391 -5.43 -6.49 -1.71
N ALA A 392 -5.98 -6.74 -0.52
CA ALA A 392 -5.58 -7.87 0.30
C ALA A 392 -5.85 -9.23 -0.36
N LEU A 393 -6.98 -9.39 -1.07
CA LEU A 393 -7.25 -10.60 -1.84
C LEU A 393 -6.21 -10.82 -2.93
N LEU A 394 -5.77 -9.76 -3.60
CA LEU A 394 -4.70 -9.83 -4.61
C LEU A 394 -3.35 -10.19 -3.97
N GLU A 395 -2.97 -9.54 -2.87
CA GLU A 395 -1.71 -9.78 -2.18
C GLU A 395 -1.63 -11.20 -1.61
N VAL A 396 -2.63 -11.61 -0.85
CA VAL A 396 -2.68 -12.92 -0.16
C VAL A 396 -2.81 -14.08 -1.13
N SER A 397 -3.43 -13.87 -2.30
CA SER A 397 -3.52 -14.89 -3.36
C SER A 397 -2.29 -14.97 -4.29
N GLY A 398 -1.28 -14.10 -4.11
CA GLY A 398 -0.12 -14.01 -4.98
C GLY A 398 -0.40 -13.40 -6.35
N ASN A 399 -1.49 -12.67 -6.48
CA ASN A 399 -1.89 -11.97 -7.70
C ASN A 399 -1.51 -10.48 -7.70
N PHE A 400 -0.99 -9.94 -6.61
CA PHE A 400 -0.40 -8.60 -6.56
C PHE A 400 1.07 -8.68 -7.00
N ARG A 401 1.31 -8.49 -8.29
CA ARG A 401 2.58 -8.82 -8.95
C ARG A 401 3.33 -7.59 -9.42
N ILE A 402 4.66 -7.71 -9.45
CA ILE A 402 5.54 -6.76 -10.12
C ILE A 402 5.46 -7.00 -11.63
N TYR A 403 5.06 -5.98 -12.38
CA TYR A 403 5.22 -5.94 -13.82
C TYR A 403 6.45 -5.08 -14.10
N GLY A 404 7.56 -5.73 -14.47
CA GLY A 404 8.81 -5.06 -14.81
C GLY A 404 8.97 -4.82 -16.32
N PRO A 405 9.99 -4.04 -16.74
CA PRO A 405 10.32 -3.86 -18.15
C PRO A 405 10.55 -5.22 -18.83
N GLN A 406 10.00 -5.37 -20.05
CA GLN A 406 10.20 -6.55 -20.89
C GLN A 406 11.54 -6.50 -21.61
#